data_ae7af481ea736fc7ba0c468f97888473
#
_entry.id   ae7af481ea736fc7ba0c468f97888473
#
_cell.length_a   1.000
_cell.length_b   1.000
_cell.length_c   1.000
_cell.angle_alpha   90.00
_cell.angle_beta   90.00
_cell.angle_gamma   90.00
#
_symmetry.space_group_name_H-M   'P 1'
#
loop_
_entity.id
_entity.type
_entity.pdbx_description
1 polymer ?
#
loop_
_entity_poly.entity_id
_entity_poly.type
_entity_poly.pdbx_seq_one_letter_code
_entity_poly.pdbx_strand_id
1 'polypeptide(L)'
;ILSRGLGDVYKRQVLEWGSEELIIPYRLPTDGKIHRYFPDFYVKVKRADGKLRKMIIEVKPKKYTVEPKIPKRKTKSFVKEVYEWGKNTAKWQAAREYCRDRNMDFVILTEDHLNPSYKYNK
;
A
#
# COMPACT_ATOMS: atom_id res chain seq x y z
N ILE A 1 14.37 2.23 -8.85
CA ILE A 1 13.08 1.80 -9.41
C ILE A 1 11.93 2.39 -8.62
N LEU A 2 11.94 2.25 -7.31
CA LEU A 2 10.90 2.87 -6.48
C LEU A 2 10.85 4.37 -6.64
N SER A 3 12.00 5.02 -6.82
CA SER A 3 12.02 6.45 -7.03
C SER A 3 11.29 6.86 -8.31
N ARG A 4 11.35 6.05 -9.35
CA ARG A 4 10.62 6.33 -10.59
C ARG A 4 9.12 6.10 -10.44
N GLY A 5 8.75 5.04 -9.72
CA GLY A 5 7.36 4.68 -9.53
C GLY A 5 6.55 5.69 -8.74
N LEU A 6 7.20 6.56 -8.01
CA LEU A 6 6.56 7.54 -7.16
C LEU A 6 6.40 8.92 -7.82
N GLY A 7 6.43 8.98 -9.15
CA GLY A 7 6.17 10.21 -9.88
C GLY A 7 7.36 11.18 -9.80
N ASP A 8 7.17 12.31 -9.15
CA ASP A 8 8.20 13.33 -9.03
C ASP A 8 9.29 12.98 -8.02
N VAL A 9 9.38 11.72 -7.60
CA VAL A 9 10.43 11.29 -6.68
C VAL A 9 11.83 11.37 -7.30
N TYR A 10 11.94 11.62 -8.58
CA TYR A 10 13.25 11.94 -9.16
C TYR A 10 13.90 13.15 -8.45
N LYS A 11 13.12 13.93 -7.75
CA LYS A 11 13.60 15.04 -6.91
C LYS A 11 13.91 14.60 -5.49
N ARG A 12 13.77 13.33 -5.19
CA ARG A 12 14.00 12.77 -3.86
C ARG A 12 15.17 11.81 -3.91
N GLN A 13 15.87 11.71 -2.81
CA GLN A 13 16.94 10.75 -2.64
C GLN A 13 16.51 9.70 -1.62
N VAL A 14 16.55 8.43 -2.01
CA VAL A 14 16.30 7.34 -1.08
C VAL A 14 17.53 7.18 -0.19
N LEU A 15 17.34 7.30 1.12
CA LEU A 15 18.42 7.20 2.10
C LEU A 15 18.46 5.84 2.77
N GLU A 16 17.29 5.24 2.97
CA GLU A 16 17.17 4.02 3.73
C GLU A 16 15.91 3.30 3.31
N TRP A 17 15.96 1.99 3.29
CA TRP A 17 14.76 1.22 3.11
C TRP A 17 14.93 -0.19 3.66
N GLY A 18 13.80 -0.79 4.05
CA GLY A 18 13.75 -2.13 4.60
C GLY A 18 12.50 -2.84 4.14
N SER A 19 12.48 -4.13 4.35
CA SER A 19 11.41 -5.01 3.94
C SER A 19 10.94 -5.77 5.18
N GLU A 20 9.64 -5.73 5.43
CA GLU A 20 9.01 -6.52 6.50
C GLU A 20 9.53 -6.24 7.92
N GLU A 21 10.17 -5.10 8.13
CA GLU A 21 10.72 -4.73 9.44
C GLU A 21 9.70 -4.04 10.34
N LEU A 22 8.60 -3.58 9.76
CA LEU A 22 7.59 -2.81 10.47
C LEU A 22 6.35 -3.66 10.65
N ILE A 23 5.78 -3.59 11.85
CA ILE A 23 4.55 -4.32 12.16
C ILE A 23 3.48 -3.32 12.53
N ILE A 24 2.34 -3.38 11.84
CA ILE A 24 1.19 -2.52 12.12
C ILE A 24 0.05 -3.40 12.62
N PRO A 25 -0.40 -3.21 13.86
CA PRO A 25 -1.57 -3.96 14.33
C PRO A 25 -2.84 -3.45 13.65
N TYR A 26 -3.71 -4.37 13.29
CA TYR A 26 -5.02 -4.03 12.75
C TYR A 26 -6.05 -5.02 13.29
N ARG A 27 -7.32 -4.59 13.31
CA ARG A 27 -8.41 -5.45 13.73
C ARG A 27 -9.01 -6.14 12.51
N LEU A 28 -8.94 -7.47 12.49
CA LEU A 28 -9.52 -8.24 11.38
C LEU A 28 -11.06 -8.25 11.54
N PRO A 29 -11.81 -7.82 10.51
CA PRO A 29 -13.27 -7.70 10.63
C PRO A 29 -13.98 -9.03 10.88
N THR A 30 -13.45 -10.13 10.38
CA THR A 30 -14.13 -11.43 10.47
C THR A 30 -14.07 -12.08 11.84
N ASP A 31 -13.02 -11.83 12.62
CA ASP A 31 -12.90 -12.39 13.98
C ASP A 31 -12.84 -11.33 15.07
N GLY A 32 -12.75 -10.06 14.71
CA GLY A 32 -12.67 -8.96 15.67
C GLY A 32 -11.38 -8.90 16.47
N LYS A 33 -10.41 -9.73 16.13
CA LYS A 33 -9.14 -9.81 16.87
C LYS A 33 -8.07 -8.95 16.21
N ILE A 34 -7.05 -8.60 17.00
CA ILE A 34 -5.91 -7.85 16.51
C ILE A 34 -4.93 -8.81 15.84
N HIS A 35 -4.59 -8.50 14.61
CA HIS A 35 -3.62 -9.22 13.80
C HIS A 35 -2.46 -8.30 13.45
N ARG A 36 -1.39 -8.86 12.90
CA ARG A 36 -0.20 -8.12 12.51
C ARG A 36 -0.17 -7.96 11.01
N TYR A 37 0.01 -6.71 10.56
CA TYR A 37 0.20 -6.38 9.15
C TYR A 37 1.68 -6.05 8.93
N PHE A 38 2.27 -6.71 7.95
CA PHE A 38 3.66 -6.50 7.56
C PHE A 38 3.66 -5.82 6.20
N PRO A 39 3.87 -4.50 6.14
CA PRO A 39 3.96 -3.81 4.85
C PRO A 39 5.12 -4.31 4.02
N ASP A 40 5.01 -4.20 2.69
CA ASP A 40 6.05 -4.70 1.80
C ASP A 40 7.36 -3.96 1.98
N PHE A 41 7.31 -2.62 2.04
CA PHE A 41 8.51 -1.81 2.14
C PHE A 41 8.34 -0.63 3.09
N TYR A 42 9.43 -0.27 3.72
CA TYR A 42 9.60 0.97 4.46
C TYR A 42 10.72 1.74 3.78
N VAL A 43 10.49 3.02 3.50
CA VAL A 43 11.45 3.86 2.78
C VAL A 43 11.61 5.18 3.49
N LYS A 44 12.84 5.63 3.63
CA LYS A 44 13.18 6.97 4.10
C LYS A 44 13.79 7.72 2.93
N VAL A 45 13.20 8.85 2.57
CA VAL A 45 13.63 9.64 1.43
C VAL A 45 14.01 11.05 1.87
N LYS A 46 14.94 11.65 1.14
CA LYS A 46 15.28 13.05 1.29
C LYS A 46 14.58 13.81 0.17
N ARG A 47 13.75 14.77 0.54
CA ARG A 47 13.01 15.59 -0.42
C ARG A 47 13.93 16.66 -1.03
N ALA A 48 13.44 17.28 -2.11
CA ALA A 48 14.16 18.34 -2.80
C ALA A 48 14.47 19.53 -1.88
N ASP A 49 13.60 19.79 -0.88
CA ASP A 49 13.78 20.86 0.09
C ASP A 49 14.72 20.48 1.24
N GLY A 50 15.34 19.31 1.19
CA GLY A 50 16.25 18.80 2.20
C GLY A 50 15.59 18.12 3.39
N LYS A 51 14.26 18.13 3.45
CA LYS A 51 13.52 17.48 4.54
C LYS A 51 13.46 15.96 4.34
N LEU A 52 13.49 15.24 5.45
CA LEU A 52 13.36 13.79 5.45
C LEU A 52 11.89 13.39 5.51
N ARG A 53 11.54 12.37 4.76
CA ARG A 53 10.19 11.82 4.74
C ARG A 53 10.26 10.31 4.81
N LYS A 54 9.42 9.72 5.65
CA LYS A 54 9.30 8.27 5.77
C LYS A 54 8.03 7.82 5.08
N MET A 55 8.09 6.68 4.40
CA MET A 55 6.98 6.15 3.63
C MET A 55 6.84 4.66 3.88
N ILE A 56 5.62 4.20 3.97
CA ILE A 56 5.28 2.78 3.97
C ILE A 56 4.65 2.48 2.62
N ILE A 57 5.15 1.46 1.95
CA ILE A 57 4.73 1.11 0.60
C ILE A 57 4.18 -0.30 0.57
N GLU A 58 2.98 -0.43 0.03
CA GLU A 58 2.33 -1.71 -0.26
C GLU A 58 2.23 -1.86 -1.77
N VAL A 59 2.64 -3.01 -2.30
CA VAL A 59 2.52 -3.31 -3.72
C VAL A 59 1.35 -4.24 -3.92
N LYS A 60 0.39 -3.86 -4.76
CA LYS A 60 -0.84 -4.63 -4.95
C LYS A 60 -1.32 -4.51 -6.39
N PRO A 61 -1.79 -5.59 -7.02
CA PRO A 61 -2.46 -5.46 -8.31
C PRO A 61 -3.67 -4.53 -8.20
N LYS A 62 -3.86 -3.70 -9.22
CA LYS A 62 -4.91 -2.68 -9.22
C LYS A 62 -6.30 -3.26 -8.94
N LYS A 63 -6.58 -4.44 -9.46
CA LYS A 63 -7.89 -5.06 -9.27
C LYS A 63 -8.23 -5.33 -7.80
N TYR A 64 -7.22 -5.45 -6.94
CA TYR A 64 -7.43 -5.67 -5.51
C TYR A 64 -7.47 -4.36 -4.70
N THR A 65 -7.33 -3.22 -5.37
CA THR A 65 -7.43 -1.90 -4.73
C THR A 65 -8.83 -1.31 -4.84
N VAL A 66 -9.74 -2.02 -5.48
CA VAL A 66 -11.13 -1.60 -5.66
C VAL A 66 -12.06 -2.67 -5.10
N GLU A 67 -13.27 -2.26 -4.75
CA GLU A 67 -14.27 -3.17 -4.23
C GLU A 67 -14.64 -4.23 -5.27
N PRO A 68 -14.75 -5.51 -4.86
CA PRO A 68 -15.16 -6.57 -5.79
C PRO A 68 -16.55 -6.31 -6.36
N LYS A 69 -16.73 -6.57 -7.64
CA LYS A 69 -18.03 -6.44 -8.30
C LYS A 69 -18.90 -7.64 -7.93
N ILE A 70 -20.18 -7.39 -7.67
CA ILE A 70 -21.12 -8.44 -7.35
C ILE A 70 -21.45 -9.20 -8.64
N PRO A 71 -21.16 -10.53 -8.72
CA PRO A 71 -21.49 -11.31 -9.89
C PRO A 71 -22.97 -11.68 -9.94
N LYS A 72 -23.45 -12.13 -11.08
CA LYS A 72 -24.83 -12.61 -11.23
C LYS A 72 -25.11 -13.81 -10.29
N ARG A 73 -24.13 -14.66 -10.10
CA ARG A 73 -24.23 -15.81 -9.22
C ARG A 73 -23.12 -15.72 -8.17
N LYS A 74 -23.49 -15.80 -6.91
CA LYS A 74 -22.52 -15.80 -5.81
C LYS A 74 -21.78 -17.13 -5.79
N THR A 75 -20.45 -17.07 -5.83
CA THR A 75 -19.58 -18.22 -5.84
C THR A 75 -18.65 -18.19 -4.63
N LYS A 76 -17.98 -19.32 -4.37
CA LYS A 76 -16.93 -19.36 -3.33
C LYS A 76 -15.81 -18.38 -3.63
N SER A 77 -15.49 -18.22 -4.92
CA SER A 77 -14.48 -17.27 -5.36
C SER A 77 -14.87 -15.84 -5.00
N PHE A 78 -16.13 -15.46 -5.21
CA PHE A 78 -16.61 -14.14 -4.83
C PHE A 78 -16.55 -13.92 -3.33
N VAL A 79 -16.95 -14.92 -2.54
CA VAL A 79 -16.89 -14.83 -1.07
C VAL A 79 -15.46 -14.61 -0.62
N LYS A 80 -14.51 -15.32 -1.23
CA LYS A 80 -13.09 -15.15 -0.92
C LYS A 80 -12.61 -13.74 -1.28
N GLU A 81 -13.02 -13.21 -2.43
CA GLU A 81 -12.65 -11.85 -2.82
C GLU A 81 -13.18 -10.81 -1.84
N VAL A 82 -14.41 -10.97 -1.39
CA VAL A 82 -15.01 -10.06 -0.39
C VAL A 82 -14.24 -10.12 0.93
N TYR A 83 -13.90 -11.34 1.35
CA TYR A 83 -13.10 -11.53 2.57
C TYR A 83 -11.75 -10.82 2.47
N GLU A 84 -11.05 -11.05 1.36
CA GLU A 84 -9.73 -10.43 1.14
C GLU A 84 -9.84 -8.92 1.04
N TRP A 85 -10.88 -8.41 0.41
CA TRP A 85 -11.13 -6.98 0.32
C TRP A 85 -11.31 -6.36 1.71
N GLY A 86 -12.13 -7.00 2.55
CA GLY A 86 -12.35 -6.54 3.92
C GLY A 86 -11.07 -6.55 4.75
N LYS A 87 -10.28 -7.60 4.61
CA LYS A 87 -9.00 -7.74 5.29
C LYS A 87 -8.02 -6.66 4.84
N ASN A 88 -7.89 -6.47 3.53
CA ASN A 88 -6.96 -5.48 2.99
C ASN A 88 -7.35 -4.06 3.36
N THR A 89 -8.64 -3.73 3.29
CA THR A 89 -9.10 -2.39 3.68
C THR A 89 -8.85 -2.10 5.15
N ALA A 90 -9.02 -3.10 6.02
CA ALA A 90 -8.71 -2.95 7.44
C ALA A 90 -7.21 -2.72 7.67
N LYS A 91 -6.36 -3.48 6.97
CA LYS A 91 -4.90 -3.28 7.03
C LYS A 91 -4.50 -1.88 6.58
N TRP A 92 -5.05 -1.44 5.46
CA TRP A 92 -4.68 -0.15 4.88
C TRP A 92 -5.20 1.02 5.71
N GLN A 93 -6.38 0.88 6.29
CA GLN A 93 -6.88 1.89 7.21
C GLN A 93 -5.98 2.02 8.43
N ALA A 94 -5.57 0.89 9.01
CA ALA A 94 -4.65 0.89 10.13
C ALA A 94 -3.30 1.51 9.74
N ALA A 95 -2.82 1.21 8.52
CA ALA A 95 -1.57 1.77 8.01
C ALA A 95 -1.66 3.28 7.84
N ARG A 96 -2.78 3.79 7.34
CA ARG A 96 -2.99 5.23 7.18
C ARG A 96 -3.00 5.94 8.53
N GLU A 97 -3.65 5.37 9.52
CA GLU A 97 -3.68 5.92 10.87
C GLU A 97 -2.30 5.89 11.51
N TYR A 98 -1.59 4.78 11.36
CA TYR A 98 -0.23 4.63 11.85
C TYR A 98 0.68 5.71 11.24
N CYS A 99 0.60 5.90 9.94
CA CYS A 99 1.41 6.89 9.24
C CYS A 99 1.04 8.32 9.64
N ARG A 100 -0.25 8.61 9.76
CA ARG A 100 -0.71 9.92 10.17
C ARG A 100 -0.17 10.29 11.55
N ASP A 101 -0.23 9.36 12.49
CA ASP A 101 0.22 9.60 13.87
C ASP A 101 1.74 9.84 13.94
N ARG A 102 2.48 9.33 12.96
CA ARG A 102 3.95 9.41 12.92
C ARG A 102 4.48 10.35 11.84
N ASN A 103 3.59 11.11 11.22
CA ASN A 103 3.96 12.05 10.15
C ASN A 103 4.69 11.33 9.01
N MET A 104 4.15 10.20 8.59
CA MET A 104 4.65 9.37 7.49
C MET A 104 3.60 9.32 6.39
N ASP A 105 4.01 8.84 5.21
CA ASP A 105 3.11 8.61 4.09
C ASP A 105 2.85 7.11 3.92
N PHE A 106 1.62 6.75 3.58
CA PHE A 106 1.28 5.40 3.17
C PHE A 106 0.90 5.43 1.70
N VAL A 107 1.55 4.58 0.91
CA VAL A 107 1.38 4.55 -0.55
C VAL A 107 1.10 3.12 -0.99
N ILE A 108 0.08 2.94 -1.82
CA ILE A 108 -0.19 1.67 -2.49
C ILE A 108 0.26 1.82 -3.94
N LEU A 109 1.23 1.00 -4.35
CA LEU A 109 1.70 0.98 -5.71
C LEU A 109 1.05 -0.17 -6.47
N THR A 110 0.57 0.13 -7.66
CA THR A 110 -0.03 -0.85 -8.56
C THR A 110 0.83 -0.98 -9.80
N GLU A 111 0.45 -1.87 -10.72
CA GLU A 111 1.12 -2.00 -12.01
C GLU A 111 1.15 -0.68 -12.79
N ASP A 112 0.18 0.19 -12.57
CA ASP A 112 0.14 1.50 -13.23
C ASP A 112 1.34 2.36 -12.83
N HIS A 113 1.79 2.22 -11.59
CA HIS A 113 2.93 2.98 -11.07
C HIS A 113 4.26 2.35 -11.44
N LEU A 114 4.29 1.02 -11.55
CA LEU A 114 5.55 0.26 -11.71
C LEU A 114 5.88 -0.02 -13.16
N ASN A 115 4.94 0.19 -14.08
CA ASN A 115 5.16 -0.02 -15.49
C ASN A 115 5.45 1.32 -16.17
N PRO A 116 6.70 1.63 -16.51
CA PRO A 116 7.03 2.92 -17.11
C PRO A 116 6.38 3.14 -18.47
N SER A 117 6.11 2.08 -19.23
CA SER A 117 5.48 2.22 -20.54
C SER A 117 4.01 2.61 -20.45
N TYR A 118 3.36 2.36 -19.33
CA TYR A 118 1.96 2.71 -19.14
C TYR A 118 1.71 4.21 -19.29
N LYS A 119 2.60 5.03 -18.74
CA LYS A 119 2.46 6.49 -18.79
C LYS A 119 2.71 7.06 -20.18
N TYR A 120 3.49 6.38 -20.99
CA TYR A 120 3.90 6.87 -22.30
C TYR A 120 2.97 6.43 -23.42
N ASN A 121 2.04 5.56 -23.13
CA ASN A 121 1.07 5.03 -24.10
C ASN A 121 -0.25 5.80 -24.13
N LYS A 122 -0.26 6.94 -23.53
CA LYS A 122 -1.47 7.79 -23.50
C LYS A 122 -1.59 8.70 -24.71
#